data_2d3fdce8bb0dde6061bdf068bbec7fb3
#
_entry.id   2d3fdce8bb0dde6061bdf068bbec7fb3
#
_cell.length_a   1.000
_cell.length_b   1.000
_cell.length_c   1.000
_cell.angle_alpha   90.00
_cell.angle_beta   90.00
_cell.angle_gamma   90.00
#
_symmetry.space_group_name_H-M   'P 1'
#
loop_
_entity.id
_entity.type
_entity.pdbx_description
1 polymer ?
#
loop_
_entity_poly.entity_id
_entity_poly.type
_entity_poly.pdbx_seq_one_letter_code
_entity_poly.pdbx_strand_id
1 'polypeptide(L)'
;MLTIIVCGDNIFNRFSVSENATEEFFMCTAITYKTEDFYFGRNLDYEAGYGESVVVVPRNFPFGDEKEHYAMIGTAHVLNGYPLFYDAANEKGLCAAGLNFVGNAFYGKEIEGKKNIAQYEFIARLLGSCADIAEARDFLSDINITDTPFCEGLPSAQLHWMIADKNGCIVVESMRDGVHVYDDPVGVLTNNPPFPIQLFSLNDYMALSPKSPENRFSPDLGLKTYSRGMGAMGLPGDLSSRSRFIRAAFVRENSLSGKSENESVSQFFHILGSVEQQRGCCEVRDGEFEITLYSCCFNADKGIYYYKTYENGGITAVDMRREDLDGKEIVSFPMKNETQIFFEN
;
A
#
# COMPACT_ATOMS: atom_id res chain seq x y z
N MET A 1 -20.74 -31.44 -3.12
CA MET A 1 -21.04 -31.25 -1.68
C MET A 1 -20.50 -29.86 -1.36
N LEU A 2 -21.35 -28.84 -1.41
CA LEU A 2 -20.96 -27.46 -1.14
C LEU A 2 -20.68 -27.35 0.36
N THR A 3 -19.40 -27.18 0.73
CA THR A 3 -19.05 -26.84 2.11
C THR A 3 -19.36 -25.35 2.29
N ILE A 4 -20.42 -25.01 2.99
CA ILE A 4 -20.72 -23.65 3.40
C ILE A 4 -19.64 -23.25 4.42
N ILE A 5 -18.72 -22.40 4.02
CA ILE A 5 -17.70 -21.82 4.91
C ILE A 5 -18.39 -20.66 5.65
N VAL A 6 -18.64 -20.83 6.93
CA VAL A 6 -19.18 -19.78 7.81
C VAL A 6 -17.99 -19.05 8.42
N CYS A 7 -17.90 -17.74 8.21
CA CYS A 7 -16.92 -16.91 8.90
C CYS A 7 -17.20 -16.91 10.41
N GLY A 8 -16.16 -17.05 11.23
CA GLY A 8 -16.30 -17.18 12.70
C GLY A 8 -16.89 -15.93 13.38
N ASP A 9 -17.62 -16.17 14.48
CA ASP A 9 -18.54 -15.23 15.16
C ASP A 9 -17.97 -13.92 15.73
N ASN A 10 -16.66 -13.69 15.70
CA ASN A 10 -16.06 -12.56 16.42
C ASN A 10 -15.78 -11.29 15.59
N ILE A 11 -15.89 -11.34 14.27
CA ILE A 11 -15.62 -10.19 13.39
C ILE A 11 -16.91 -9.40 13.10
N PHE A 12 -18.07 -10.09 13.10
CA PHE A 12 -19.35 -9.53 12.64
C PHE A 12 -20.04 -8.55 13.58
N ASN A 13 -19.70 -8.50 14.86
CA ASN A 13 -20.31 -7.52 15.78
C ASN A 13 -19.91 -6.06 15.53
N ARG A 14 -18.96 -5.79 14.61
CA ARG A 14 -18.58 -4.43 14.18
C ARG A 14 -19.18 -4.00 12.83
N PHE A 15 -19.65 -4.94 12.03
CA PHE A 15 -20.40 -4.66 10.80
C PHE A 15 -21.91 -4.62 11.05
N SER A 16 -22.41 -3.74 11.90
CA SER A 16 -23.79 -3.33 11.81
C SER A 16 -23.91 -2.45 10.56
N VAL A 17 -24.31 -3.04 9.44
CA VAL A 17 -24.72 -2.28 8.25
C VAL A 17 -25.90 -1.41 8.67
N SER A 18 -25.62 -0.17 9.05
CA SER A 18 -26.65 0.85 9.11
C SER A 18 -27.12 1.07 7.66
N GLU A 19 -28.41 1.11 7.42
CA GLU A 19 -29.02 1.42 6.11
C GLU A 19 -28.65 2.83 5.57
N ASN A 20 -27.82 3.57 6.30
CA ASN A 20 -27.13 4.81 5.91
C ASN A 20 -25.63 4.56 5.93
N ALA A 21 -25.12 3.66 5.08
CA ALA A 21 -23.68 3.52 4.86
C ALA A 21 -23.17 4.86 4.28
N THR A 22 -22.66 5.73 5.15
CA THR A 22 -21.70 6.75 4.72
C THR A 22 -20.56 5.99 4.08
N GLU A 23 -20.26 6.29 2.81
CA GLU A 23 -19.13 5.71 2.09
C GLU A 23 -17.89 5.83 3.00
N GLU A 24 -17.35 4.69 3.45
CA GLU A 24 -16.21 4.68 4.34
C GLU A 24 -14.96 4.96 3.52
N PHE A 25 -14.44 6.18 3.61
CA PHE A 25 -13.20 6.60 2.94
C PHE A 25 -12.01 6.23 3.80
N PHE A 26 -11.38 5.11 3.53
CA PHE A 26 -10.11 4.72 4.15
C PHE A 26 -8.95 5.35 3.38
N MET A 27 -7.90 5.75 4.09
CA MET A 27 -6.76 6.39 3.48
C MET A 27 -5.53 5.49 3.54
N CYS A 28 -4.70 5.58 2.52
CA CYS A 28 -3.48 4.81 2.39
C CYS A 28 -2.47 5.59 1.55
N THR A 29 -1.20 5.28 1.70
CA THR A 29 -0.16 5.80 0.83
C THR A 29 0.85 4.70 0.55
N ALA A 30 1.08 4.36 -0.72
CA ALA A 30 2.15 3.46 -1.14
C ALA A 30 3.23 4.22 -1.90
N ILE A 31 4.48 3.80 -1.73
CA ILE A 31 5.64 4.40 -2.39
C ILE A 31 6.64 3.35 -2.85
N THR A 32 7.43 3.73 -3.87
CA THR A 32 8.68 3.06 -4.21
C THR A 32 9.85 3.93 -3.81
N TYR A 33 11.02 3.33 -3.56
CA TYR A 33 12.26 4.07 -3.37
C TYR A 33 13.44 3.22 -3.87
N LYS A 34 14.34 3.82 -4.63
CA LYS A 34 15.48 3.13 -5.19
C LYS A 34 16.77 3.78 -4.71
N THR A 35 17.64 2.95 -4.12
CA THR A 35 19.03 3.30 -3.77
C THR A 35 19.97 2.30 -4.47
N GLU A 36 20.79 1.54 -3.75
CA GLU A 36 21.46 0.36 -4.31
C GLU A 36 20.46 -0.77 -4.55
N ASP A 37 19.55 -1.00 -3.58
CA ASP A 37 18.44 -1.93 -3.67
C ASP A 37 17.14 -1.19 -4.04
N PHE A 38 16.11 -1.94 -4.44
CA PHE A 38 14.77 -1.44 -4.69
C PHE A 38 13.88 -1.71 -3.48
N TYR A 39 13.14 -0.69 -3.06
CA TYR A 39 12.24 -0.71 -1.91
C TYR A 39 10.82 -0.36 -2.32
N PHE A 40 9.86 -1.06 -1.74
CA PHE A 40 8.42 -0.85 -1.90
C PHE A 40 7.73 -0.96 -0.54
N GLY A 41 6.69 -0.16 -0.31
CA GLY A 41 5.89 -0.30 0.91
C GLY A 41 4.84 0.78 1.04
N ARG A 42 4.16 0.79 2.19
CA ARG A 42 3.00 1.65 2.39
C ARG A 42 2.77 2.06 3.83
N ASN A 43 1.93 3.08 4.03
CA ASN A 43 1.12 3.28 5.21
C ASN A 43 -0.25 2.63 5.00
N LEU A 44 -0.71 1.82 5.94
CA LEU A 44 -2.12 1.43 6.06
C LEU A 44 -2.78 2.34 7.08
N ASP A 45 -3.68 3.20 6.61
CA ASP A 45 -4.40 4.14 7.46
C ASP A 45 -5.83 3.64 7.64
N TYR A 46 -6.28 3.49 8.90
CA TYR A 46 -7.58 2.97 9.27
C TYR A 46 -7.91 3.30 10.73
N GLU A 47 -9.19 3.20 11.13
CA GLU A 47 -9.60 3.45 12.51
C GLU A 47 -9.36 2.25 13.44
N ALA A 48 -9.30 1.02 12.90
CA ALA A 48 -9.08 -0.20 13.68
C ALA A 48 -8.38 -1.29 12.88
N GLY A 49 -7.52 -2.06 13.53
CA GLY A 49 -6.89 -3.24 12.95
C GLY A 49 -7.80 -4.47 12.98
N TYR A 50 -7.58 -5.37 12.02
CA TYR A 50 -8.26 -6.66 11.90
C TYR A 50 -7.40 -7.84 12.35
N GLY A 51 -6.29 -7.57 13.07
CA GLY A 51 -5.33 -8.60 13.49
C GLY A 51 -4.32 -8.91 12.39
N GLU A 52 -3.82 -7.88 11.74
CA GLU A 52 -2.82 -7.96 10.68
C GLU A 52 -1.55 -8.67 11.17
N SER A 53 -1.02 -9.50 10.30
CA SER A 53 0.24 -10.20 10.54
C SER A 53 1.12 -10.12 9.30
N VAL A 54 2.42 -10.08 9.48
CA VAL A 54 3.34 -10.37 8.37
C VAL A 54 3.30 -11.87 8.14
N VAL A 55 3.01 -12.27 6.90
CA VAL A 55 2.90 -13.68 6.54
C VAL A 55 3.89 -14.04 5.44
N VAL A 56 4.50 -15.21 5.55
CA VAL A 56 5.27 -15.86 4.48
C VAL A 56 4.42 -16.99 3.94
N VAL A 57 4.13 -16.94 2.64
CA VAL A 57 3.39 -17.95 1.91
C VAL A 57 4.36 -18.72 1.03
N PRO A 58 4.63 -20.01 1.32
CA PRO A 58 5.58 -20.80 0.53
C PRO A 58 5.01 -21.22 -0.82
N ARG A 59 5.88 -21.62 -1.76
CA ARG A 59 5.54 -21.97 -3.17
C ARG A 59 4.49 -23.04 -3.33
N ASN A 60 4.41 -23.99 -2.38
CA ASN A 60 3.47 -25.11 -2.45
C ASN A 60 2.22 -24.92 -1.57
N PHE A 61 1.97 -23.69 -1.07
CA PHE A 61 0.71 -23.38 -0.39
C PHE A 61 -0.45 -23.48 -1.39
N PRO A 62 -1.56 -24.17 -1.05
CA PRO A 62 -2.65 -24.41 -2.01
C PRO A 62 -3.56 -23.16 -2.14
N PHE A 63 -3.39 -22.38 -3.20
CA PHE A 63 -4.35 -21.36 -3.62
C PHE A 63 -5.37 -21.99 -4.56
N GLY A 64 -6.44 -22.60 -4.02
CA GLY A 64 -7.46 -23.28 -4.81
C GLY A 64 -6.87 -24.39 -5.67
N ASP A 65 -7.04 -24.30 -6.99
CA ASP A 65 -6.55 -25.29 -7.96
C ASP A 65 -5.11 -25.03 -8.45
N GLU A 66 -4.48 -23.91 -8.05
CA GLU A 66 -3.08 -23.61 -8.42
C GLU A 66 -2.11 -24.49 -7.65
N LYS A 67 -1.24 -25.16 -8.40
CA LYS A 67 -0.30 -26.13 -7.84
C LYS A 67 1.09 -25.55 -7.60
N GLU A 68 1.45 -24.50 -8.30
CA GLU A 68 2.76 -23.87 -8.23
C GLU A 68 2.61 -22.35 -8.36
N HIS A 69 3.26 -21.62 -7.48
CA HIS A 69 3.34 -20.16 -7.50
C HIS A 69 4.64 -19.71 -6.83
N TYR A 70 5.03 -18.46 -7.03
CA TYR A 70 6.16 -17.89 -6.31
C TYR A 70 5.84 -17.75 -4.82
N ALA A 71 6.85 -17.95 -3.97
CA ALA A 71 6.72 -17.63 -2.55
C ALA A 71 6.51 -16.13 -2.36
N MET A 72 5.69 -15.78 -1.37
CA MET A 72 5.29 -14.40 -1.09
C MET A 72 5.51 -14.04 0.38
N ILE A 73 5.76 -12.77 0.64
CA ILE A 73 5.74 -12.17 1.98
C ILE A 73 4.96 -10.87 1.93
N GLY A 74 4.17 -10.60 2.96
CA GLY A 74 3.43 -9.34 3.04
C GLY A 74 2.58 -9.26 4.29
N THR A 75 1.89 -8.14 4.46
CA THR A 75 0.88 -8.00 5.51
C THR A 75 -0.47 -8.50 5.03
N ALA A 76 -1.07 -9.39 5.81
CA ALA A 76 -2.37 -9.97 5.51
C ALA A 76 -3.22 -10.14 6.77
N HIS A 77 -4.54 -10.15 6.57
CA HIS A 77 -5.48 -10.77 7.49
C HIS A 77 -5.66 -12.24 7.09
N VAL A 78 -5.28 -13.17 7.96
CA VAL A 78 -5.44 -14.60 7.67
C VAL A 78 -6.81 -15.06 8.16
N LEU A 79 -7.72 -15.34 7.23
CA LEU A 79 -9.07 -15.78 7.51
C LEU A 79 -9.32 -17.16 6.89
N ASN A 80 -9.79 -18.11 7.69
CA ASN A 80 -10.01 -19.51 7.26
C ASN A 80 -8.76 -20.14 6.60
N GLY A 81 -7.57 -19.77 7.06
CA GLY A 81 -6.29 -20.25 6.51
C GLY A 81 -5.90 -19.60 5.18
N TYR A 82 -6.64 -18.60 4.68
CA TYR A 82 -6.33 -17.86 3.46
C TYR A 82 -5.75 -16.48 3.79
N PRO A 83 -4.64 -16.05 3.18
CA PRO A 83 -4.05 -14.73 3.39
C PRO A 83 -4.73 -13.67 2.53
N LEU A 84 -5.54 -12.82 3.13
CA LEU A 84 -6.11 -11.64 2.50
C LEU A 84 -5.09 -10.51 2.57
N PHE A 85 -4.30 -10.35 1.50
CA PHE A 85 -3.19 -9.40 1.48
C PHE A 85 -3.66 -7.94 1.35
N TYR A 86 -3.10 -7.06 2.17
CA TYR A 86 -3.13 -5.61 2.00
C TYR A 86 -2.01 -5.13 1.09
N ASP A 87 -0.83 -5.71 1.28
CA ASP A 87 0.38 -5.54 0.46
C ASP A 87 1.21 -6.83 0.54
N ALA A 88 1.94 -7.10 -0.51
CA ALA A 88 2.87 -8.22 -0.54
C ALA A 88 3.94 -8.02 -1.61
N ALA A 89 4.97 -8.86 -1.52
CA ALA A 89 5.96 -9.03 -2.57
C ALA A 89 6.29 -10.51 -2.74
N ASN A 90 6.72 -10.89 -3.93
CA ASN A 90 7.18 -12.24 -4.17
C ASN A 90 8.71 -12.36 -4.11
N GLU A 91 9.19 -13.60 -4.11
CA GLU A 91 10.61 -13.94 -4.07
C GLU A 91 11.44 -13.45 -5.27
N LYS A 92 10.77 -13.00 -6.34
CA LYS A 92 11.40 -12.42 -7.55
C LYS A 92 11.58 -10.92 -7.44
N GLY A 93 10.92 -10.29 -6.44
CA GLY A 93 11.00 -8.85 -6.18
C GLY A 93 9.89 -8.03 -6.81
N LEU A 94 8.86 -8.67 -7.38
CA LEU A 94 7.62 -7.98 -7.76
C LEU A 94 6.80 -7.71 -6.50
N CYS A 95 6.30 -6.48 -6.37
CA CYS A 95 5.57 -5.97 -5.22
C CYS A 95 4.18 -5.47 -5.64
N ALA A 96 3.20 -5.59 -4.76
CA ALA A 96 1.86 -5.06 -4.96
C ALA A 96 1.24 -4.58 -3.64
N ALA A 97 0.44 -3.51 -3.70
CA ALA A 97 -0.38 -3.04 -2.59
C ALA A 97 -1.76 -2.62 -3.09
N GLY A 98 -2.80 -2.97 -2.34
CA GLY A 98 -4.16 -2.50 -2.57
C GLY A 98 -4.46 -1.28 -1.70
N LEU A 99 -4.99 -0.21 -2.28
CA LEU A 99 -5.36 1.02 -1.59
C LEU A 99 -6.84 1.31 -1.86
N ASN A 100 -7.54 1.91 -0.93
CA ASN A 100 -8.95 2.23 -1.09
C ASN A 100 -9.20 3.22 -2.24
N PHE A 101 -10.22 2.88 -3.04
CA PHE A 101 -10.65 3.60 -4.22
C PHE A 101 -12.18 3.74 -4.27
N VAL A 102 -12.75 4.12 -3.13
CA VAL A 102 -14.19 4.16 -2.87
C VAL A 102 -14.93 5.02 -3.88
N GLY A 103 -16.07 4.51 -4.38
CA GLY A 103 -16.92 5.20 -5.37
C GLY A 103 -16.39 5.17 -6.80
N ASN A 104 -15.13 4.81 -7.04
CA ASN A 104 -14.53 4.68 -8.37
C ASN A 104 -14.31 3.23 -8.77
N ALA A 105 -13.89 2.37 -7.83
CA ALA A 105 -13.72 0.94 -8.10
C ALA A 105 -15.02 0.29 -8.55
N PHE A 106 -14.95 -0.52 -9.59
CA PHE A 106 -16.05 -1.31 -10.08
C PHE A 106 -15.58 -2.71 -10.47
N TYR A 107 -16.28 -3.72 -9.96
CA TYR A 107 -16.04 -5.11 -10.29
C TYR A 107 -17.32 -5.69 -10.88
N GLY A 108 -17.17 -6.44 -11.96
CA GLY A 108 -18.30 -7.01 -12.69
C GLY A 108 -18.54 -8.48 -12.35
N LYS A 109 -19.40 -9.09 -13.14
CA LYS A 109 -19.58 -10.54 -13.17
C LYS A 109 -18.48 -11.18 -14.01
N GLU A 110 -18.39 -12.49 -13.92
CA GLU A 110 -17.50 -13.27 -14.79
C GLU A 110 -17.78 -13.00 -16.28
N ILE A 111 -16.72 -12.92 -17.05
CA ILE A 111 -16.75 -12.73 -18.51
C ILE A 111 -16.16 -13.99 -19.14
N GLU A 112 -16.93 -14.62 -20.06
CA GLU A 112 -16.47 -15.78 -20.80
C GLU A 112 -15.22 -15.44 -21.66
N GLY A 113 -14.20 -16.28 -21.60
CA GLY A 113 -12.95 -16.10 -22.33
C GLY A 113 -11.95 -15.16 -21.67
N LYS A 114 -12.27 -14.59 -20.50
CA LYS A 114 -11.34 -13.80 -19.67
C LYS A 114 -10.82 -14.60 -18.47
N LYS A 115 -9.67 -14.21 -17.93
CA LYS A 115 -9.21 -14.68 -16.62
C LYS A 115 -10.00 -13.93 -15.55
N ASN A 116 -11.03 -14.60 -15.02
CA ASN A 116 -11.85 -14.05 -13.95
C ASN A 116 -11.15 -14.26 -12.62
N ILE A 117 -10.92 -13.19 -11.87
CA ILE A 117 -10.21 -13.17 -10.59
C ILE A 117 -11.08 -12.41 -9.60
N ALA A 118 -11.38 -13.03 -8.46
CA ALA A 118 -12.04 -12.32 -7.38
C ALA A 118 -11.14 -11.20 -6.83
N GLN A 119 -11.72 -10.08 -6.43
CA GLN A 119 -10.95 -8.91 -5.97
C GLN A 119 -9.96 -9.30 -4.86
N TYR A 120 -10.35 -10.13 -3.90
CA TYR A 120 -9.52 -10.55 -2.78
C TYR A 120 -8.33 -11.46 -3.19
N GLU A 121 -8.42 -12.13 -4.35
CA GLU A 121 -7.36 -12.98 -4.88
C GLU A 121 -6.31 -12.19 -5.68
N PHE A 122 -6.60 -10.94 -6.07
CA PHE A 122 -5.83 -10.20 -7.07
C PHE A 122 -4.33 -10.15 -6.77
N ILE A 123 -3.95 -9.74 -5.54
CA ILE A 123 -2.53 -9.65 -5.14
C ILE A 123 -1.88 -11.03 -5.18
N ALA A 124 -2.51 -12.04 -4.59
CA ALA A 124 -1.94 -13.39 -4.54
C ALA A 124 -1.77 -14.02 -5.93
N ARG A 125 -2.77 -13.86 -6.81
CA ARG A 125 -2.72 -14.38 -8.18
C ARG A 125 -1.66 -13.68 -9.03
N LEU A 126 -1.58 -12.34 -8.94
CA LEU A 126 -0.58 -11.58 -9.66
C LEU A 126 0.83 -11.97 -9.23
N LEU A 127 1.10 -11.90 -7.92
CA LEU A 127 2.44 -12.15 -7.38
C LEU A 127 2.85 -13.62 -7.48
N GLY A 128 1.87 -14.54 -7.41
CA GLY A 128 2.12 -15.97 -7.59
C GLY A 128 2.52 -16.33 -9.01
N SER A 129 2.02 -15.59 -10.02
CA SER A 129 2.19 -15.93 -11.43
C SER A 129 3.27 -15.12 -12.14
N CYS A 130 3.58 -13.89 -11.68
CA CYS A 130 4.44 -12.94 -12.41
C CYS A 130 5.77 -12.74 -11.68
N ALA A 131 6.87 -12.82 -12.40
CA ALA A 131 8.21 -12.58 -11.86
C ALA A 131 8.58 -11.10 -11.83
N ASP A 132 8.05 -10.30 -12.74
CA ASP A 132 8.39 -8.89 -12.92
C ASP A 132 7.23 -8.07 -13.49
N ILE A 133 7.48 -6.75 -13.65
CA ILE A 133 6.47 -5.81 -14.15
C ILE A 133 6.05 -6.07 -15.60
N ALA A 134 6.91 -6.68 -16.42
CA ALA A 134 6.57 -7.01 -17.81
C ALA A 134 5.56 -8.18 -17.84
N GLU A 135 5.81 -9.25 -17.09
CA GLU A 135 4.86 -10.35 -16.93
C GLU A 135 3.56 -9.90 -16.27
N ALA A 136 3.64 -8.96 -15.31
CA ALA A 136 2.45 -8.37 -14.70
C ALA A 136 1.57 -7.63 -15.73
N ARG A 137 2.16 -6.88 -16.67
CA ARG A 137 1.41 -6.23 -17.75
C ARG A 137 0.72 -7.23 -18.67
N ASP A 138 1.42 -8.30 -19.03
CA ASP A 138 0.85 -9.37 -19.86
C ASP A 138 -0.31 -10.07 -19.13
N PHE A 139 -0.14 -10.35 -17.83
CA PHE A 139 -1.18 -10.89 -16.98
C PHE A 139 -2.43 -10.00 -16.93
N LEU A 140 -2.24 -8.68 -16.78
CA LEU A 140 -3.29 -7.67 -16.69
C LEU A 140 -4.05 -7.45 -18.00
N SER A 141 -3.48 -7.80 -19.15
CA SER A 141 -4.09 -7.58 -20.47
C SER A 141 -5.37 -8.40 -20.69
N ASP A 142 -5.54 -9.51 -19.96
CA ASP A 142 -6.63 -10.46 -20.17
C ASP A 142 -7.45 -10.78 -18.91
N ILE A 143 -7.29 -9.98 -17.85
CA ILE A 143 -8.04 -10.20 -16.62
C ILE A 143 -9.43 -9.54 -16.65
N ASN A 144 -10.30 -10.09 -15.84
CA ASN A 144 -11.54 -9.47 -15.38
C ASN A 144 -11.60 -9.61 -13.85
N ILE A 145 -11.69 -8.50 -13.14
CA ILE A 145 -11.81 -8.52 -11.68
C ILE A 145 -13.30 -8.62 -11.33
N THR A 146 -13.67 -9.62 -10.53
CA THR A 146 -15.05 -9.90 -10.18
C THR A 146 -15.44 -9.42 -8.79
N ASP A 147 -16.73 -9.17 -8.61
CA ASP A 147 -17.36 -8.81 -7.34
C ASP A 147 -17.64 -10.00 -6.41
N THR A 148 -16.98 -11.14 -6.66
CA THR A 148 -17.13 -12.35 -5.86
C THR A 148 -16.62 -12.10 -4.44
N PRO A 149 -17.46 -12.18 -3.40
CA PRO A 149 -17.05 -11.98 -2.02
C PRO A 149 -16.21 -13.16 -1.53
N PHE A 150 -15.32 -12.92 -0.57
CA PHE A 150 -14.53 -14.00 0.05
C PHE A 150 -15.43 -14.97 0.81
N CYS A 151 -16.38 -14.46 1.57
CA CYS A 151 -17.42 -15.24 2.27
C CYS A 151 -18.65 -14.36 2.51
N GLU A 152 -19.74 -14.97 3.00
CA GLU A 152 -20.92 -14.23 3.42
C GLU A 152 -20.54 -13.20 4.51
N GLY A 153 -20.91 -11.92 4.30
CA GLY A 153 -20.60 -10.82 5.20
C GLY A 153 -19.25 -10.14 4.97
N LEU A 154 -18.38 -10.64 4.06
CA LEU A 154 -17.15 -9.95 3.65
C LEU A 154 -17.22 -9.63 2.13
N PRO A 155 -17.82 -8.49 1.75
CA PRO A 155 -17.92 -8.06 0.36
C PRO A 155 -16.55 -7.67 -0.21
N SER A 156 -16.49 -7.53 -1.53
CA SER A 156 -15.29 -7.06 -2.22
C SER A 156 -14.96 -5.63 -1.78
N ALA A 157 -13.72 -5.39 -1.36
CA ALA A 157 -13.23 -4.07 -1.01
C ALA A 157 -13.02 -3.22 -2.28
N GLN A 158 -13.39 -1.95 -2.23
CA GLN A 158 -13.22 -1.02 -3.35
C GLN A 158 -11.76 -0.55 -3.38
N LEU A 159 -10.92 -1.19 -4.19
CA LEU A 159 -9.49 -0.95 -4.26
C LEU A 159 -9.02 -0.56 -5.66
N HIS A 160 -7.88 0.12 -5.71
CA HIS A 160 -6.94 0.16 -6.82
C HIS A 160 -5.56 -0.32 -6.33
N TRP A 161 -4.68 -0.64 -7.25
CA TRP A 161 -3.42 -1.30 -6.88
C TRP A 161 -2.22 -0.59 -7.46
N MET A 162 -1.16 -0.50 -6.65
CA MET A 162 0.18 -0.15 -7.09
C MET A 162 1.00 -1.43 -7.21
N ILE A 163 1.63 -1.63 -8.37
CA ILE A 163 2.47 -2.78 -8.67
C ILE A 163 3.82 -2.27 -9.13
N ALA A 164 4.90 -2.78 -8.57
CA ALA A 164 6.23 -2.29 -8.90
C ALA A 164 7.33 -3.35 -8.73
N ASP A 165 8.38 -3.18 -9.50
CA ASP A 165 9.67 -3.81 -9.32
C ASP A 165 10.81 -2.80 -9.56
N LYS A 166 12.05 -3.25 -9.57
CA LYS A 166 13.23 -2.38 -9.85
C LYS A 166 13.23 -1.71 -11.23
N ASN A 167 12.39 -2.18 -12.17
CA ASN A 167 12.35 -1.73 -13.56
C ASN A 167 11.19 -0.76 -13.84
N GLY A 168 10.16 -0.73 -12.98
CA GLY A 168 9.02 0.15 -13.19
C GLY A 168 7.96 0.09 -12.10
N CYS A 169 6.98 0.98 -12.24
CA CYS A 169 5.82 1.09 -11.38
C CYS A 169 4.58 1.33 -12.24
N ILE A 170 3.48 0.65 -11.92
CA ILE A 170 2.18 0.84 -12.55
C ILE A 170 1.07 0.94 -11.51
N VAL A 171 0.00 1.61 -11.91
CA VAL A 171 -1.26 1.67 -11.16
C VAL A 171 -2.34 0.95 -11.94
N VAL A 172 -3.11 0.12 -11.26
CA VAL A 172 -4.24 -0.63 -11.83
C VAL A 172 -5.53 -0.15 -11.18
N GLU A 173 -6.44 0.34 -12.02
CA GLU A 173 -7.76 0.82 -11.61
C GLU A 173 -8.84 0.06 -12.39
N SER A 174 -9.67 -0.72 -11.67
CA SER A 174 -10.85 -1.35 -12.27
C SER A 174 -12.05 -0.43 -12.08
N MET A 175 -12.53 0.14 -13.18
CA MET A 175 -13.63 1.10 -13.22
C MET A 175 -14.77 0.59 -14.10
N ARG A 176 -15.89 1.34 -14.18
CA ARG A 176 -17.09 0.92 -14.94
C ARG A 176 -16.84 0.68 -16.43
N ASP A 177 -15.84 1.32 -17.00
CA ASP A 177 -15.43 1.23 -18.41
C ASP A 177 -14.29 0.21 -18.65
N GLY A 178 -13.84 -0.48 -17.60
CA GLY A 178 -12.86 -1.55 -17.68
C GLY A 178 -11.69 -1.42 -16.72
N VAL A 179 -10.70 -2.29 -16.91
CA VAL A 179 -9.45 -2.28 -16.17
C VAL A 179 -8.45 -1.36 -16.89
N HIS A 180 -7.97 -0.36 -16.18
CA HIS A 180 -6.98 0.60 -16.65
C HIS A 180 -5.63 0.33 -16.00
N VAL A 181 -4.57 0.38 -16.80
CA VAL A 181 -3.18 0.22 -16.35
C VAL A 181 -2.41 1.48 -16.74
N TYR A 182 -1.95 2.22 -15.76
CA TYR A 182 -1.20 3.46 -15.96
C TYR A 182 0.25 3.28 -15.57
N ASP A 183 1.17 3.89 -16.33
CA ASP A 183 2.55 4.06 -15.87
C ASP A 183 2.59 5.06 -14.73
N ASP A 184 3.28 4.70 -13.66
CA ASP A 184 3.54 5.59 -12.53
C ASP A 184 5.01 6.04 -12.49
N PRO A 185 5.32 7.20 -13.11
CA PRO A 185 6.68 7.71 -13.13
C PRO A 185 7.10 8.30 -11.78
N VAL A 186 6.15 8.52 -10.88
CA VAL A 186 6.37 9.17 -9.58
C VAL A 186 6.64 8.14 -8.49
N GLY A 187 6.15 6.89 -8.68
CA GLY A 187 6.26 5.83 -7.69
C GLY A 187 5.52 6.13 -6.38
N VAL A 188 4.34 6.74 -6.47
CA VAL A 188 3.46 7.08 -5.34
C VAL A 188 2.01 6.83 -5.73
N LEU A 189 1.26 6.18 -4.86
CA LEU A 189 -0.18 6.05 -4.96
C LEU A 189 -0.82 6.37 -3.61
N THR A 190 -1.95 7.08 -3.64
CA THR A 190 -2.80 7.32 -2.46
C THR A 190 -4.19 6.73 -2.71
N ASN A 191 -5.24 7.50 -2.60
CA ASN A 191 -6.63 7.06 -2.78
C ASN A 191 -7.28 7.82 -3.94
N ASN A 192 -8.55 8.26 -3.77
CA ASN A 192 -9.22 9.14 -4.73
C ASN A 192 -8.48 10.49 -4.91
N PRO A 193 -8.57 11.12 -6.08
CA PRO A 193 -9.27 10.71 -7.31
C PRO A 193 -8.46 9.68 -8.12
N PRO A 194 -8.98 9.23 -9.30
CA PRO A 194 -8.25 8.36 -10.22
C PRO A 194 -6.82 8.86 -10.51
N PHE A 195 -5.90 7.92 -10.68
CA PHE A 195 -4.46 8.17 -10.76
C PHE A 195 -4.05 9.24 -11.79
N PRO A 196 -4.62 9.29 -13.01
CA PRO A 196 -4.28 10.36 -13.98
C PRO A 196 -4.55 11.77 -13.44
N ILE A 197 -5.56 11.93 -12.59
CA ILE A 197 -5.89 13.23 -11.97
C ILE A 197 -4.89 13.56 -10.85
N GLN A 198 -4.50 12.54 -10.05
CA GLN A 198 -3.45 12.71 -9.04
C GLN A 198 -2.14 13.14 -9.71
N LEU A 199 -1.72 12.44 -10.76
CA LEU A 199 -0.50 12.74 -11.50
C LEU A 199 -0.56 14.15 -12.13
N PHE A 200 -1.67 14.51 -12.76
CA PHE A 200 -1.88 15.85 -13.33
C PHE A 200 -1.74 16.95 -12.30
N SER A 201 -2.17 16.71 -11.06
CA SER A 201 -2.16 17.74 -10.00
C SER A 201 -0.76 18.20 -9.61
N LEU A 202 0.30 17.42 -9.91
CA LEU A 202 1.69 17.82 -9.66
C LEU A 202 2.10 19.07 -10.47
N ASN A 203 1.42 19.36 -11.59
CA ASN A 203 1.70 20.55 -12.39
C ASN A 203 1.48 21.85 -11.59
N ASP A 204 0.57 21.86 -10.64
CA ASP A 204 0.31 23.02 -9.78
C ASP A 204 1.47 23.32 -8.83
N TYR A 205 2.39 22.35 -8.65
CA TYR A 205 3.47 22.35 -7.67
C TYR A 205 4.88 22.38 -8.28
N MET A 206 5.00 22.61 -9.60
CA MET A 206 6.28 22.66 -10.31
C MET A 206 7.28 23.69 -9.74
N ALA A 207 6.81 24.69 -8.99
CA ALA A 207 7.65 25.70 -8.38
C ALA A 207 8.29 25.25 -7.06
N LEU A 208 7.86 24.12 -6.49
CA LEU A 208 8.44 23.60 -5.25
C LEU A 208 9.88 23.14 -5.45
N SER A 209 10.70 23.40 -4.45
CA SER A 209 12.13 23.09 -4.48
C SER A 209 12.69 22.87 -3.07
N PRO A 210 13.67 21.98 -2.87
CA PRO A 210 14.42 21.91 -1.61
C PRO A 210 15.35 23.11 -1.39
N LYS A 211 15.57 23.92 -2.42
CA LYS A 211 16.44 25.11 -2.38
C LYS A 211 15.67 26.34 -1.88
N SER A 212 16.36 27.29 -1.27
CA SER A 212 15.77 28.57 -0.92
C SER A 212 15.31 29.32 -2.17
N PRO A 213 14.11 29.95 -2.16
CA PRO A 213 13.60 30.68 -3.31
C PRO A 213 14.37 31.99 -3.55
N GLU A 214 14.45 32.37 -4.80
CA GLU A 214 14.84 33.71 -5.22
C GLU A 214 13.62 34.64 -5.23
N ASN A 215 13.84 35.95 -5.02
CA ASN A 215 12.77 36.94 -5.17
C ASN A 215 12.35 37.08 -6.65
N ARG A 216 11.28 36.38 -7.04
CA ARG A 216 10.64 36.51 -8.37
C ARG A 216 9.33 37.30 -8.31
N PHE A 217 8.95 37.78 -7.12
CA PHE A 217 7.70 38.52 -6.94
C PHE A 217 7.79 39.94 -7.50
N SER A 218 8.85 40.67 -7.13
CA SER A 218 9.14 41.99 -7.69
C SER A 218 10.61 42.35 -7.44
N PRO A 219 11.34 42.79 -8.47
CA PRO A 219 12.74 43.22 -8.29
C PRO A 219 12.87 44.48 -7.43
N ASP A 220 11.81 45.30 -7.38
CA ASP A 220 11.79 46.56 -6.64
C ASP A 220 11.53 46.37 -5.14
N LEU A 221 11.12 45.17 -4.74
CA LEU A 221 10.87 44.82 -3.34
C LEU A 221 12.06 44.02 -2.79
N GLY A 222 12.69 44.52 -1.73
CA GLY A 222 13.81 43.89 -1.05
C GLY A 222 13.42 42.65 -0.25
N LEU A 223 12.62 41.74 -0.84
CA LEU A 223 12.18 40.49 -0.18
C LEU A 223 13.34 39.54 0.02
N LYS A 224 13.43 38.95 1.22
CA LYS A 224 14.49 38.02 1.60
C LYS A 224 13.91 36.79 2.26
N THR A 225 14.60 35.64 2.11
CA THR A 225 14.30 34.45 2.87
C THR A 225 14.55 34.71 4.36
N TYR A 226 13.63 34.27 5.22
CA TYR A 226 13.70 34.42 6.68
C TYR A 226 13.92 33.07 7.41
N SER A 227 13.78 31.94 6.67
CA SER A 227 14.07 30.61 7.21
C SER A 227 14.54 29.66 6.11
N ARG A 228 15.07 28.49 6.53
CA ARG A 228 15.33 27.38 5.61
C ARG A 228 14.02 26.68 5.26
N GLY A 229 14.00 25.93 4.13
CA GLY A 229 12.81 25.18 3.69
C GLY A 229 11.76 26.01 2.96
N MET A 230 11.98 27.33 2.77
CA MET A 230 11.00 28.20 2.09
C MET A 230 10.77 27.85 0.62
N GLY A 231 11.63 27.05 -0.02
CA GLY A 231 11.40 26.56 -1.38
C GLY A 231 10.22 25.58 -1.49
N ALA A 232 9.82 24.99 -0.38
CA ALA A 232 8.64 24.13 -0.29
C ALA A 232 7.38 24.86 0.20
N MET A 233 7.35 26.20 0.19
CA MET A 233 6.14 26.95 0.56
C MET A 233 4.99 26.65 -0.41
N GLY A 234 3.84 26.25 0.15
CA GLY A 234 2.69 25.78 -0.60
C GLY A 234 2.63 24.26 -0.73
N LEU A 235 3.63 23.49 -0.25
CA LEU A 235 3.51 22.05 -0.10
C LEU A 235 2.33 21.75 0.84
N PRO A 236 1.30 20.97 0.39
CA PRO A 236 0.10 20.77 1.19
C PRO A 236 0.41 19.99 2.47
N GLY A 237 -0.20 20.42 3.57
CA GLY A 237 0.04 19.83 4.91
C GLY A 237 -1.14 19.05 5.48
N ASP A 238 -2.31 19.11 4.83
CA ASP A 238 -3.48 18.35 5.26
C ASP A 238 -3.37 16.86 4.90
N LEU A 239 -4.28 16.05 5.46
CA LEU A 239 -4.24 14.60 5.37
C LEU A 239 -5.07 14.03 4.20
N SER A 240 -5.68 14.87 3.35
CA SER A 240 -6.44 14.40 2.20
C SER A 240 -5.56 13.60 1.21
N SER A 241 -6.18 12.72 0.45
CA SER A 241 -5.49 11.85 -0.51
C SER A 241 -4.59 12.62 -1.47
N ARG A 242 -5.13 13.70 -2.10
CA ARG A 242 -4.35 14.53 -3.03
C ARG A 242 -3.16 15.21 -2.34
N SER A 243 -3.35 15.73 -1.14
CA SER A 243 -2.30 16.40 -0.38
C SER A 243 -1.19 15.44 0.04
N ARG A 244 -1.56 14.22 0.46
CA ARG A 244 -0.60 13.16 0.76
C ARG A 244 0.16 12.72 -0.49
N PHE A 245 -0.51 12.57 -1.64
CA PHE A 245 0.14 12.24 -2.91
C PHE A 245 1.22 13.24 -3.28
N ILE A 246 0.87 14.55 -3.29
CA ILE A 246 1.81 15.63 -3.63
C ILE A 246 2.97 15.69 -2.63
N ARG A 247 2.68 15.57 -1.33
CA ARG A 247 3.71 15.61 -0.28
C ARG A 247 4.64 14.41 -0.34
N ALA A 248 4.08 13.19 -0.48
CA ALA A 248 4.88 11.98 -0.63
C ALA A 248 5.75 12.03 -1.90
N ALA A 249 5.20 12.49 -3.03
CA ALA A 249 5.95 12.68 -4.27
C ALA A 249 7.12 13.66 -4.09
N PHE A 250 6.85 14.85 -3.53
CA PHE A 250 7.90 15.86 -3.30
C PHE A 250 8.99 15.32 -2.36
N VAL A 251 8.60 14.70 -1.23
CA VAL A 251 9.56 14.18 -0.25
C VAL A 251 10.37 13.04 -0.87
N ARG A 252 9.73 12.09 -1.56
CA ARG A 252 10.39 10.97 -2.23
C ARG A 252 11.42 11.43 -3.26
N GLU A 253 11.03 12.34 -4.15
CA GLU A 253 11.90 12.82 -5.24
C GLU A 253 13.11 13.63 -4.75
N ASN A 254 13.00 14.24 -3.56
CA ASN A 254 14.07 15.07 -3.01
C ASN A 254 14.83 14.40 -1.85
N SER A 255 14.42 13.20 -1.44
CA SER A 255 15.07 12.44 -0.37
C SER A 255 16.40 11.85 -0.83
N LEU A 256 17.37 11.92 0.05
CA LEU A 256 18.69 11.30 -0.14
C LEU A 256 18.90 10.24 0.94
N SER A 257 19.35 9.06 0.54
CA SER A 257 19.76 8.00 1.45
C SER A 257 21.29 7.89 1.49
N GLY A 258 21.80 7.28 2.56
CA GLY A 258 23.13 6.69 2.55
C GLY A 258 23.18 5.42 1.69
N LYS A 259 24.32 4.71 1.76
CA LYS A 259 24.59 3.53 0.91
C LYS A 259 24.17 2.21 1.56
N SER A 260 24.06 2.18 2.88
CA SER A 260 23.70 0.95 3.58
C SER A 260 22.18 0.69 3.52
N GLU A 261 21.80 -0.57 3.64
CA GLU A 261 20.40 -0.97 3.75
C GLU A 261 19.70 -0.29 4.92
N ASN A 262 20.34 -0.23 6.09
CA ASN A 262 19.77 0.42 7.26
C ASN A 262 19.46 1.90 7.01
N GLU A 263 20.36 2.63 6.31
CA GLU A 263 20.12 4.02 5.93
C GLU A 263 18.96 4.14 4.92
N SER A 264 18.88 3.23 3.96
CA SER A 264 17.81 3.20 2.95
C SER A 264 16.46 2.90 3.58
N VAL A 265 16.38 1.90 4.45
CA VAL A 265 15.16 1.53 5.21
C VAL A 265 14.73 2.69 6.12
N SER A 266 15.68 3.30 6.85
CA SER A 266 15.40 4.47 7.68
C SER A 266 14.84 5.62 6.84
N GLN A 267 15.47 5.94 5.71
CA GLN A 267 14.99 7.01 4.81
C GLN A 267 13.61 6.69 4.23
N PHE A 268 13.34 5.43 3.89
CA PHE A 268 12.03 5.00 3.42
C PHE A 268 10.93 5.30 4.43
N PHE A 269 11.15 4.97 5.71
CA PHE A 269 10.20 5.30 6.77
C PHE A 269 10.09 6.80 7.04
N HIS A 270 11.13 7.60 6.81
CA HIS A 270 11.02 9.06 6.86
C HIS A 270 10.16 9.63 5.74
N ILE A 271 10.20 9.04 4.54
CA ILE A 271 9.32 9.43 3.44
C ILE A 271 7.86 9.12 3.82
N LEU A 272 7.55 7.91 4.24
CA LEU A 272 6.21 7.52 4.70
C LEU A 272 5.75 8.33 5.91
N GLY A 273 6.65 8.63 6.85
CA GLY A 273 6.38 9.44 8.03
C GLY A 273 5.91 10.86 7.70
N SER A 274 6.25 11.37 6.51
CA SER A 274 5.78 12.69 6.06
C SER A 274 4.26 12.73 5.81
N VAL A 275 3.61 11.57 5.68
CA VAL A 275 2.17 11.41 5.38
C VAL A 275 1.46 10.45 6.34
N GLU A 276 2.05 10.19 7.51
CA GLU A 276 1.41 9.41 8.57
C GLU A 276 0.19 10.15 9.14
N GLN A 277 -0.83 9.37 9.52
CA GLN A 277 -2.06 9.84 10.16
C GLN A 277 -1.92 9.77 11.68
N GLN A 278 -2.08 10.90 12.36
CA GLN A 278 -2.01 10.99 13.81
C GLN A 278 -3.41 10.91 14.43
N ARG A 279 -3.54 10.18 15.53
CA ARG A 279 -4.81 10.07 16.27
C ARG A 279 -5.35 11.44 16.64
N GLY A 280 -6.61 11.69 16.32
CA GLY A 280 -7.28 12.96 16.58
C GLY A 280 -7.22 13.96 15.41
N CYS A 281 -6.46 13.71 14.35
CA CYS A 281 -6.31 14.64 13.23
C CYS A 281 -7.21 14.33 12.03
N CYS A 282 -7.78 13.11 11.93
CA CYS A 282 -8.72 12.71 10.90
C CYS A 282 -9.87 11.94 11.56
N GLU A 283 -11.01 12.58 11.78
CA GLU A 283 -12.20 11.97 12.35
C GLU A 283 -12.98 11.25 11.23
N VAL A 284 -13.29 9.98 11.45
CA VAL A 284 -14.08 9.13 10.54
C VAL A 284 -15.55 9.15 10.97
N ARG A 285 -15.77 8.98 12.28
CA ARG A 285 -17.07 9.03 12.95
C ARG A 285 -16.89 9.66 14.32
N ASP A 286 -17.97 10.06 14.99
CA ASP A 286 -17.92 10.69 16.31
C ASP A 286 -17.07 9.88 17.30
N GLY A 287 -15.91 10.44 17.65
CA GLY A 287 -14.93 9.84 18.55
C GLY A 287 -14.03 8.74 17.95
N GLU A 288 -14.17 8.40 16.67
CA GLU A 288 -13.31 7.46 15.97
C GLU A 288 -12.39 8.19 14.98
N PHE A 289 -11.10 7.89 15.03
CA PHE A 289 -10.09 8.58 14.25
C PHE A 289 -9.29 7.62 13.39
N GLU A 290 -9.04 8.01 12.16
CA GLU A 290 -8.10 7.31 11.31
C GLU A 290 -6.66 7.53 11.79
N ILE A 291 -5.88 6.46 11.84
CA ILE A 291 -4.45 6.46 12.19
C ILE A 291 -3.67 5.56 11.23
N THR A 292 -2.40 5.81 11.09
CA THR A 292 -1.52 4.87 10.39
C THR A 292 -1.29 3.63 11.27
N LEU A 293 -2.06 2.56 11.05
CA LEU A 293 -1.96 1.32 11.82
C LEU A 293 -0.56 0.72 11.74
N TYR A 294 -0.02 0.66 10.51
CA TYR A 294 1.37 0.27 10.27
C TYR A 294 1.94 0.98 9.05
N SER A 295 3.26 1.09 9.05
CA SER A 295 4.06 1.40 7.87
C SER A 295 4.93 0.20 7.54
N CYS A 296 5.09 -0.14 6.26
CA CYS A 296 5.98 -1.20 5.83
C CYS A 296 6.96 -0.75 4.76
N CYS A 297 8.04 -1.52 4.64
CA CYS A 297 9.11 -1.35 3.66
C CYS A 297 9.64 -2.73 3.28
N PHE A 298 9.54 -3.13 2.04
CA PHE A 298 10.10 -4.39 1.54
C PHE A 298 11.36 -4.09 0.72
N ASN A 299 12.48 -4.74 1.06
CA ASN A 299 13.67 -4.79 0.22
C ASN A 299 13.49 -5.92 -0.80
N ALA A 300 13.17 -5.55 -2.04
CA ALA A 300 12.85 -6.49 -3.11
C ALA A 300 14.03 -7.34 -3.58
N ASP A 301 15.25 -6.81 -3.48
CA ASP A 301 16.46 -7.54 -3.87
C ASP A 301 16.87 -8.59 -2.83
N LYS A 302 16.55 -8.36 -1.55
CA LYS A 302 16.94 -9.24 -0.43
C LYS A 302 15.82 -10.10 0.14
N GLY A 303 14.56 -9.78 -0.17
CA GLY A 303 13.41 -10.52 0.35
C GLY A 303 13.15 -10.25 1.84
N ILE A 304 13.42 -9.04 2.32
CA ILE A 304 13.25 -8.65 3.72
C ILE A 304 12.12 -7.64 3.85
N TYR A 305 11.15 -7.96 4.68
CA TYR A 305 10.00 -7.13 4.99
C TYR A 305 10.21 -6.44 6.33
N TYR A 306 10.26 -5.10 6.33
CA TYR A 306 10.39 -4.24 7.51
C TYR A 306 9.04 -3.60 7.80
N TYR A 307 8.72 -3.44 9.08
CA TYR A 307 7.51 -2.71 9.49
C TYR A 307 7.71 -1.97 10.82
N LYS A 308 6.87 -0.99 11.04
CA LYS A 308 6.58 -0.35 12.34
C LYS A 308 5.06 -0.20 12.46
N THR A 309 4.55 -0.14 13.68
CA THR A 309 3.13 0.11 13.95
C THR A 309 2.94 1.44 14.63
N TYR A 310 1.69 1.92 14.72
CA TYR A 310 1.39 3.17 15.41
C TYR A 310 1.89 3.17 16.86
N GLU A 311 1.68 2.07 17.58
CA GLU A 311 2.07 1.94 18.97
C GLU A 311 3.56 1.55 19.15
N ASN A 312 4.20 0.97 18.13
CA ASN A 312 5.62 0.60 18.16
C ASN A 312 6.39 1.23 17.00
N GLY A 313 7.06 2.36 17.28
CA GLY A 313 7.91 3.04 16.30
C GLY A 313 9.24 2.34 16.00
N GLY A 314 9.56 1.25 16.69
CA GLY A 314 10.74 0.43 16.43
C GLY A 314 10.58 -0.39 15.13
N ILE A 315 11.59 -0.37 14.26
CA ILE A 315 11.56 -1.14 13.02
C ILE A 315 11.77 -2.62 13.35
N THR A 316 10.84 -3.48 12.91
CA THR A 316 10.92 -4.94 12.99
C THR A 316 11.06 -5.49 11.59
N ALA A 317 11.81 -6.59 11.42
CA ALA A 317 12.07 -7.22 10.13
C ALA A 317 11.70 -8.69 10.13
N VAL A 318 11.20 -9.17 8.98
CA VAL A 318 11.00 -10.59 8.66
C VAL A 318 11.72 -10.86 7.33
N ASP A 319 12.67 -11.78 7.35
CA ASP A 319 13.42 -12.24 6.18
C ASP A 319 12.77 -13.53 5.66
N MET A 320 12.09 -13.45 4.51
CA MET A 320 11.38 -14.60 3.95
C MET A 320 12.32 -15.77 3.60
N ARG A 321 13.60 -15.50 3.34
CA ARG A 321 14.58 -16.52 2.97
C ARG A 321 15.04 -17.36 4.16
N ARG A 322 14.65 -17.00 5.39
CA ARG A 322 14.89 -17.81 6.60
C ARG A 322 13.80 -18.82 6.85
N GLU A 323 12.71 -18.77 6.09
CA GLU A 323 11.59 -19.69 6.20
C GLU A 323 11.69 -20.79 5.11
N ASP A 324 10.97 -21.89 5.32
CA ASP A 324 10.85 -22.97 4.32
C ASP A 324 9.94 -22.53 3.17
N LEU A 325 10.56 -21.97 2.12
CA LEU A 325 9.84 -21.49 0.94
C LEU A 325 9.26 -22.62 0.07
N ASP A 326 9.62 -23.87 0.30
CA ASP A 326 9.08 -25.05 -0.38
C ASP A 326 8.02 -25.77 0.47
N GLY A 327 7.67 -25.21 1.62
CA GLY A 327 6.62 -25.71 2.51
C GLY A 327 5.20 -25.60 1.91
N LYS A 328 4.20 -25.97 2.72
CA LYS A 328 2.78 -25.94 2.34
C LYS A 328 1.91 -25.13 3.29
N GLU A 329 2.47 -24.62 4.35
CA GLU A 329 1.76 -23.89 5.40
C GLU A 329 2.25 -22.47 5.49
N ILE A 330 1.33 -21.55 5.76
CA ILE A 330 1.63 -20.12 5.98
C ILE A 330 2.41 -20.02 7.31
N VAL A 331 3.47 -19.21 7.30
CA VAL A 331 4.15 -18.77 8.52
C VAL A 331 3.71 -17.36 8.85
N SER A 332 3.14 -17.16 10.04
CA SER A 332 2.59 -15.87 10.47
C SER A 332 3.39 -15.25 11.61
N PHE A 333 3.66 -13.97 11.50
CA PHE A 333 4.35 -13.14 12.49
C PHE A 333 3.41 -12.02 12.92
N PRO A 334 2.71 -12.14 14.07
CA PRO A 334 1.86 -11.06 14.58
C PRO A 334 2.66 -9.77 14.74
N MET A 335 2.06 -8.65 14.31
CA MET A 335 2.73 -7.35 14.43
C MET A 335 2.94 -6.94 15.89
N LYS A 336 4.10 -6.34 16.15
CA LYS A 336 4.44 -5.82 17.48
C LYS A 336 3.74 -4.48 17.69
N ASN A 337 2.79 -4.43 18.62
CA ASN A 337 1.97 -3.27 18.93
C ASN A 337 2.25 -2.67 20.33
N GLU A 338 3.34 -3.06 20.98
CA GLU A 338 3.70 -2.53 22.29
C GLU A 338 4.77 -1.47 22.16
N THR A 339 4.50 -0.29 22.71
CA THR A 339 5.49 0.79 22.77
C THR A 339 6.70 0.36 23.60
N GLN A 340 7.89 0.49 23.06
CA GLN A 340 9.14 0.19 23.73
C GLN A 340 9.87 1.49 24.06
N ILE A 341 10.14 1.71 25.34
CA ILE A 341 10.93 2.85 25.82
C ILE A 341 12.20 2.28 26.45
N PHE A 342 13.34 2.71 25.94
CA PHE A 342 14.65 2.33 26.44
C PHE A 342 15.18 3.44 27.36
N PHE A 343 15.46 3.10 28.61
CA PHE A 343 16.11 4.02 29.56
C PHE A 343 17.63 3.83 29.44
N GLU A 344 18.36 4.91 29.29
CA GLU A 344 19.84 4.88 29.19
C GLU A 344 20.55 5.08 30.55
N ASN A 345 19.81 5.24 31.64
CA ASN A 345 20.31 5.42 33.00
C ASN A 345 19.78 4.36 33.96
#